data_53879c8854156d5d357e6ad4ec7c2ea9
#
_entry.id   53879c8854156d5d357e6ad4ec7c2ea9
#
_cell.length_a   1.000
_cell.length_b   1.000
_cell.length_c   1.000
_cell.angle_alpha   90.00
_cell.angle_beta   90.00
_cell.angle_gamma   90.00
#
_symmetry.space_group_name_H-M   'P 1'
#
loop_
_entity.id
_entity.type
_entity.pdbx_description
1 polymer ?
#
loop_
_entity_poly.entity_id
_entity_poly.type
_entity_poly.pdbx_seq_one_letter_code
_entity_poly.pdbx_strand_id
1 'polypeptide(L)'
;MFMRSVRANTKWVMIVMAVAFTAWLVLDWVRQKDEAATLGVNPVVATVNGQEIRNTRWSEAYGFAIDRARSVSGRSLNDEEVRQVESEAWEAMLQDILVEQEIERLGIEVAETEIRQAFRTNPPPDLMRHPAFQTNGSFDYSKYQDFFRDPSVDEQLLLQIETYYRQTLPRTRLAQQISGGTAMSDGEVWQAFRDQNESATVSYISVSPDALTLDSEIEVREADARQYYRQNQDLFVRPATAVARLSSFSTTPTAVDTAATEALADSVRTVIEAGDLTFAEAAAEFSSDSLTATSGGLLGRFADDQLVESIAGAVSGLDVGDISSPLQTPAGYRIFTVTDRVQDTLAVAHILFPIMLSEAGEDEIFRTMDEFEGIALNRGLTEAGNDLGVPVRSDVTLTDGFDFVPGAGSLGVGVDWAVDPLTPLEEVSEFFENGSGYHMLEVVSRTEEGTFPFEDVRPQIEETIRARMRSEEALSIAAGRLDEVRAAPSLEAAAESLGWTYGQAGPFLRGQFVQGLGRGTEAVGAAFGASPGTVQGPYDAGDAIVFLRVDERTEADIERFQVMRGQLRAQMESQMSQMSVDRWVQALREEAEIIDLRDRLRAPEQV
;
A
#
# COMPACT_ATOMS: atom_id res chain seq x y z
N MET A 1 -54.53 -48.10 -28.77
CA MET A 1 -54.58 -47.83 -27.32
C MET A 1 -53.73 -46.67 -26.85
N PHE A 2 -52.75 -46.26 -27.62
CA PHE A 2 -51.79 -45.20 -27.25
C PHE A 2 -52.36 -43.77 -27.26
N MET A 3 -53.31 -43.44 -28.14
CA MET A 3 -53.90 -42.07 -28.24
C MET A 3 -54.91 -41.72 -27.16
N ARG A 4 -55.46 -42.67 -26.40
CA ARG A 4 -56.40 -42.37 -25.29
C ARG A 4 -55.68 -42.03 -23.97
N SER A 5 -54.49 -42.56 -23.72
CA SER A 5 -53.71 -42.22 -22.51
C SER A 5 -53.02 -40.84 -22.61
N VAL A 6 -52.66 -40.40 -23.81
CA VAL A 6 -52.09 -39.08 -24.04
C VAL A 6 -53.11 -37.96 -23.73
N ARG A 7 -54.39 -38.13 -24.12
CA ARG A 7 -55.43 -37.13 -23.84
C ARG A 7 -55.83 -37.05 -22.35
N ALA A 8 -55.68 -38.09 -21.57
CA ALA A 8 -55.97 -38.06 -20.14
C ALA A 8 -54.91 -37.30 -19.33
N ASN A 9 -53.64 -37.33 -19.79
CA ASN A 9 -52.53 -36.66 -19.10
C ASN A 9 -52.15 -35.29 -19.68
N THR A 10 -52.79 -34.89 -20.80
CA THR A 10 -52.50 -33.60 -21.45
C THR A 10 -52.71 -32.39 -20.51
N LYS A 11 -53.71 -32.48 -19.61
CA LYS A 11 -53.97 -31.43 -18.62
C LYS A 11 -52.82 -31.29 -17.62
N TRP A 12 -52.25 -32.39 -17.15
CA TRP A 12 -51.12 -32.36 -16.22
C TRP A 12 -49.83 -31.93 -16.91
N VAL A 13 -49.58 -32.34 -18.14
CA VAL A 13 -48.46 -31.88 -18.95
C VAL A 13 -48.55 -30.39 -19.24
N MET A 14 -49.76 -29.87 -19.56
CA MET A 14 -49.97 -28.43 -19.74
C MET A 14 -49.75 -27.65 -18.45
N ILE A 15 -50.18 -28.17 -17.29
CA ILE A 15 -49.97 -27.50 -16.00
C ILE A 15 -48.48 -27.48 -15.65
N VAL A 16 -47.75 -28.58 -15.84
CA VAL A 16 -46.31 -28.64 -15.59
C VAL A 16 -45.55 -27.71 -16.54
N MET A 17 -45.91 -27.65 -17.82
CA MET A 17 -45.32 -26.69 -18.77
C MET A 17 -45.64 -25.23 -18.42
N ALA A 18 -46.88 -24.96 -17.99
CA ALA A 18 -47.24 -23.59 -17.56
C ALA A 18 -46.48 -23.18 -16.31
N VAL A 19 -46.30 -24.07 -15.32
CA VAL A 19 -45.52 -23.81 -14.11
C VAL A 19 -44.03 -23.63 -14.45
N ALA A 20 -43.45 -24.50 -15.30
CA ALA A 20 -42.06 -24.37 -15.74
C ALA A 20 -41.85 -23.08 -16.54
N PHE A 21 -42.76 -22.69 -17.42
CA PHE A 21 -42.71 -21.46 -18.18
C PHE A 21 -42.84 -20.21 -17.28
N THR A 22 -43.74 -20.29 -16.29
CA THR A 22 -43.91 -19.19 -15.32
C THR A 22 -42.66 -19.05 -14.43
N ALA A 23 -42.10 -20.19 -13.98
CA ALA A 23 -40.85 -20.18 -13.21
C ALA A 23 -39.67 -19.66 -14.06
N TRP A 24 -39.59 -20.05 -15.34
CA TRP A 24 -38.59 -19.50 -16.26
C TRP A 24 -38.78 -18.01 -16.49
N LEU A 25 -40.01 -17.53 -16.71
CA LEU A 25 -40.30 -16.10 -16.86
C LEU A 25 -39.94 -15.28 -15.59
N VAL A 26 -40.15 -15.85 -14.39
CA VAL A 26 -39.78 -15.20 -13.15
C VAL A 26 -38.25 -15.14 -13.01
N LEU A 27 -37.56 -16.22 -13.33
CA LEU A 27 -36.09 -16.26 -13.33
C LEU A 27 -35.49 -15.33 -14.38
N ASP A 28 -36.08 -15.28 -15.59
CA ASP A 28 -35.66 -14.37 -16.67
C ASP A 28 -35.93 -12.92 -16.30
N TRP A 29 -37.08 -12.66 -15.64
CA TRP A 29 -37.39 -11.31 -15.15
C TRP A 29 -36.46 -10.84 -14.01
N VAL A 30 -36.02 -11.76 -13.13
CA VAL A 30 -35.01 -11.49 -12.09
C VAL A 30 -33.66 -11.21 -12.75
N ARG A 31 -33.21 -12.03 -13.72
CA ARG A 31 -31.99 -11.78 -14.48
C ARG A 31 -32.02 -10.47 -15.24
N GLN A 32 -33.10 -10.17 -15.96
CA GLN A 32 -33.26 -8.87 -16.66
C GLN A 32 -33.27 -7.66 -15.71
N LYS A 33 -33.74 -7.84 -14.48
CA LYS A 33 -33.67 -6.78 -13.46
C LYS A 33 -32.22 -6.56 -12.99
N ASP A 34 -31.45 -7.62 -12.84
CA ASP A 34 -30.04 -7.53 -12.44
C ASP A 34 -29.20 -6.95 -13.60
N GLU A 35 -29.42 -7.37 -14.86
CA GLU A 35 -28.76 -6.80 -16.04
C GLU A 35 -29.16 -5.34 -16.28
N ALA A 36 -30.44 -4.97 -16.10
CA ALA A 36 -30.88 -3.59 -16.22
C ALA A 36 -30.37 -2.68 -15.11
N ALA A 37 -30.09 -3.24 -13.91
CA ALA A 37 -29.47 -2.50 -12.81
C ALA A 37 -27.96 -2.26 -13.04
N THR A 38 -27.29 -3.17 -13.75
CA THR A 38 -25.86 -3.05 -14.09
C THR A 38 -25.58 -2.20 -15.34
N LEU A 39 -26.50 -2.13 -16.30
CA LEU A 39 -26.37 -1.40 -17.56
C LEU A 39 -27.17 -0.08 -17.61
N GLY A 40 -27.79 0.35 -16.51
CA GLY A 40 -28.56 1.58 -16.42
C GLY A 40 -27.72 2.85 -16.34
N VAL A 41 -28.38 4.01 -16.50
CA VAL A 41 -27.75 5.36 -16.40
C VAL A 41 -27.00 5.57 -15.06
N ASN A 42 -27.29 4.75 -14.02
CA ASN A 42 -26.63 4.77 -12.70
C ASN A 42 -26.50 3.33 -12.17
N PRO A 43 -25.55 2.55 -12.69
CA PRO A 43 -25.40 1.14 -12.31
C PRO A 43 -24.98 0.97 -10.84
N VAL A 44 -25.22 -0.24 -10.32
CA VAL A 44 -24.71 -0.65 -9.00
C VAL A 44 -23.24 -1.01 -9.13
N VAL A 45 -22.37 -0.36 -8.36
CA VAL A 45 -20.92 -0.55 -8.36
C VAL A 45 -20.46 -1.48 -7.23
N ALA A 46 -21.27 -1.65 -6.20
CA ALA A 46 -21.03 -2.59 -5.11
C ALA A 46 -22.30 -2.90 -4.32
N THR A 47 -22.23 -3.96 -3.51
CA THR A 47 -23.14 -4.14 -2.38
C THR A 47 -22.37 -4.24 -1.09
N VAL A 48 -22.81 -3.57 -0.04
CA VAL A 48 -22.22 -3.59 1.30
C VAL A 48 -23.28 -4.01 2.31
N ASN A 49 -23.15 -5.18 2.91
CA ASN A 49 -24.14 -5.77 3.80
C ASN A 49 -25.57 -5.81 3.17
N GLY A 50 -25.63 -6.12 1.85
CA GLY A 50 -26.87 -6.14 1.08
C GLY A 50 -27.41 -4.77 0.64
N GLN A 51 -26.79 -3.66 0.99
CA GLN A 51 -27.12 -2.32 0.51
C GLN A 51 -26.45 -2.03 -0.83
N GLU A 52 -27.23 -1.69 -1.86
CA GLU A 52 -26.71 -1.30 -3.16
C GLU A 52 -26.02 0.07 -3.13
N ILE A 53 -24.81 0.10 -3.65
CA ILE A 53 -24.02 1.32 -3.87
C ILE A 53 -24.03 1.64 -5.36
N ARG A 54 -24.48 2.83 -5.71
CA ARG A 54 -24.63 3.26 -7.09
C ARG A 54 -23.43 4.08 -7.57
N ASN A 55 -23.21 4.04 -8.88
CA ASN A 55 -22.08 4.72 -9.53
C ASN A 55 -22.02 6.24 -9.24
N THR A 56 -23.15 6.91 -9.01
CA THR A 56 -23.13 8.33 -8.64
C THR A 56 -22.36 8.56 -7.34
N ARG A 57 -22.57 7.74 -6.30
CA ARG A 57 -21.86 7.87 -5.02
C ARG A 57 -20.36 7.59 -5.19
N TRP A 58 -20.02 6.58 -5.98
CA TRP A 58 -18.64 6.26 -6.31
C TRP A 58 -17.96 7.40 -7.07
N SER A 59 -18.59 7.89 -8.16
CA SER A 59 -18.03 8.95 -8.99
C SER A 59 -17.81 10.26 -8.23
N GLU A 60 -18.70 10.58 -7.28
CA GLU A 60 -18.53 11.75 -6.40
C GLU A 60 -17.34 11.58 -5.45
N ALA A 61 -17.21 10.41 -4.80
CA ALA A 61 -16.10 10.11 -3.89
C ALA A 61 -14.74 10.12 -4.63
N TYR A 62 -14.68 9.45 -5.78
CA TYR A 62 -13.49 9.39 -6.61
C TYR A 62 -13.12 10.75 -7.20
N GLY A 63 -14.10 11.50 -7.74
CA GLY A 63 -13.87 12.85 -8.25
C GLY A 63 -13.29 13.78 -7.20
N PHE A 64 -13.84 13.77 -5.98
CA PHE A 64 -13.30 14.55 -4.87
C PHE A 64 -11.88 14.16 -4.50
N ALA A 65 -11.57 12.86 -4.46
CA ALA A 65 -10.24 12.36 -4.14
C ALA A 65 -9.20 12.76 -5.20
N ILE A 66 -9.53 12.63 -6.49
CA ILE A 66 -8.67 13.04 -7.61
C ILE A 66 -8.39 14.54 -7.60
N ASP A 67 -9.42 15.37 -7.38
CA ASP A 67 -9.27 16.83 -7.35
C ASP A 67 -8.40 17.26 -6.16
N ARG A 68 -8.57 16.62 -5.02
CA ARG A 68 -7.73 16.84 -3.84
C ARG A 68 -6.27 16.44 -4.11
N ALA A 69 -6.04 15.26 -4.69
CA ALA A 69 -4.69 14.79 -4.99
C ALA A 69 -3.98 15.70 -6.00
N ARG A 70 -4.68 16.17 -7.05
CA ARG A 70 -4.18 17.17 -8.02
C ARG A 70 -3.84 18.50 -7.36
N SER A 71 -4.70 18.96 -6.44
CA SER A 71 -4.48 20.21 -5.70
C SER A 71 -3.25 20.13 -4.79
N VAL A 72 -3.00 18.98 -4.17
CA VAL A 72 -1.83 18.76 -3.29
C VAL A 72 -0.54 18.60 -4.11
N SER A 73 -0.58 17.84 -5.21
CA SER A 73 0.60 17.60 -6.06
C SER A 73 1.01 18.84 -6.87
N GLY A 74 0.08 19.73 -7.18
CA GLY A 74 0.30 20.90 -8.04
C GLY A 74 0.61 20.55 -9.50
N ARG A 75 0.44 19.28 -9.90
CA ARG A 75 0.68 18.75 -11.27
C ARG A 75 -0.35 17.67 -11.64
N SER A 76 -0.33 17.24 -12.88
CA SER A 76 -1.07 16.06 -13.29
C SER A 76 -0.54 14.81 -12.59
N LEU A 77 -1.44 13.93 -12.16
CA LEU A 77 -1.11 12.63 -11.58
C LEU A 77 -0.72 11.67 -12.70
N ASN A 78 0.23 10.79 -12.43
CA ASN A 78 0.52 9.66 -13.32
C ASN A 78 -0.46 8.51 -13.06
N ASP A 79 -0.43 7.47 -13.90
CA ASP A 79 -1.40 6.37 -13.86
C ASP A 79 -1.32 5.57 -12.54
N GLU A 80 -0.15 5.42 -11.96
CA GLU A 80 0.01 4.74 -10.66
C GLU A 80 -0.56 5.58 -9.51
N GLU A 81 -0.32 6.89 -9.52
CA GLU A 81 -0.91 7.81 -8.53
C GLU A 81 -2.45 7.86 -8.68
N VAL A 82 -2.97 7.78 -9.92
CA VAL A 82 -4.41 7.71 -10.17
C VAL A 82 -5.00 6.42 -9.60
N ARG A 83 -4.38 5.25 -9.83
CA ARG A 83 -4.81 3.96 -9.26
C ARG A 83 -4.76 3.97 -7.74
N GLN A 84 -3.69 4.52 -7.16
CA GLN A 84 -3.60 4.65 -5.70
C GLN A 84 -4.73 5.50 -5.15
N VAL A 85 -5.00 6.67 -5.74
CA VAL A 85 -6.11 7.55 -5.34
C VAL A 85 -7.46 6.86 -5.51
N GLU A 86 -7.62 6.07 -6.56
CA GLU A 86 -8.84 5.27 -6.78
C GLU A 86 -9.06 4.25 -5.66
N SER A 87 -8.02 3.50 -5.30
CA SER A 87 -8.07 2.53 -4.20
C SER A 87 -8.36 3.20 -2.86
N GLU A 88 -7.67 4.31 -2.55
CA GLU A 88 -7.90 5.07 -1.32
C GLU A 88 -9.31 5.65 -1.25
N ALA A 89 -9.84 6.16 -2.37
CA ALA A 89 -11.20 6.68 -2.46
C ALA A 89 -12.24 5.58 -2.25
N TRP A 90 -11.97 4.40 -2.79
CA TRP A 90 -12.83 3.23 -2.62
C TRP A 90 -12.92 2.80 -1.16
N GLU A 91 -11.79 2.57 -0.51
CA GLU A 91 -11.77 2.19 0.91
C GLU A 91 -12.39 3.27 1.81
N ALA A 92 -12.12 4.55 1.53
CA ALA A 92 -12.75 5.64 2.28
C ALA A 92 -14.27 5.65 2.12
N MET A 93 -14.79 5.41 0.91
CA MET A 93 -16.22 5.32 0.65
C MET A 93 -16.85 4.12 1.38
N LEU A 94 -16.20 2.95 1.36
CA LEU A 94 -16.67 1.77 2.08
C LEU A 94 -16.73 2.01 3.59
N GLN A 95 -15.69 2.59 4.16
CA GLN A 95 -15.66 2.95 5.58
C GLN A 95 -16.78 3.92 5.95
N ASP A 96 -17.04 4.92 5.10
CA ASP A 96 -18.14 5.87 5.26
C ASP A 96 -19.51 5.16 5.31
N ILE A 97 -19.72 4.21 4.40
CA ILE A 97 -20.97 3.43 4.32
C ILE A 97 -21.14 2.56 5.58
N LEU A 98 -20.10 1.87 6.01
CA LEU A 98 -20.14 1.02 7.20
C LEU A 98 -20.45 1.84 8.47
N VAL A 99 -19.84 3.01 8.60
CA VAL A 99 -20.12 3.95 9.70
C VAL A 99 -21.57 4.46 9.65
N GLU A 100 -22.11 4.76 8.46
CA GLU A 100 -23.51 5.16 8.30
C GLU A 100 -24.47 4.04 8.70
N GLN A 101 -24.22 2.82 8.24
CA GLN A 101 -25.02 1.64 8.62
C GLN A 101 -25.02 1.40 10.12
N GLU A 102 -23.88 1.60 10.77
CA GLU A 102 -23.77 1.43 12.22
C GLU A 102 -24.49 2.53 13.01
N ILE A 103 -24.44 3.79 12.53
CA ILE A 103 -25.22 4.90 13.09
C ILE A 103 -26.72 4.58 13.03
N GLU A 104 -27.19 4.06 11.89
CA GLU A 104 -28.58 3.64 11.72
C GLU A 104 -28.93 2.46 12.63
N ARG A 105 -28.07 1.43 12.69
CA ARG A 105 -28.25 0.24 13.52
C ARG A 105 -28.36 0.57 15.00
N LEU A 106 -27.57 1.54 15.47
CA LEU A 106 -27.56 2.01 16.85
C LEU A 106 -28.65 3.05 17.15
N GLY A 107 -29.39 3.51 16.12
CA GLY A 107 -30.42 4.53 16.26
C GLY A 107 -29.89 5.87 16.77
N ILE A 108 -28.69 6.27 16.33
CA ILE A 108 -28.08 7.54 16.74
C ILE A 108 -28.72 8.69 15.96
N GLU A 109 -29.66 9.37 16.60
CA GLU A 109 -30.36 10.53 16.04
C GLU A 109 -29.86 11.82 16.68
N VAL A 110 -29.86 12.90 15.92
CA VAL A 110 -29.50 14.24 16.37
C VAL A 110 -30.69 15.18 16.27
N ALA A 111 -31.03 15.81 17.37
CA ALA A 111 -32.16 16.74 17.42
C ALA A 111 -31.78 18.08 16.75
N GLU A 112 -32.78 18.75 16.14
CA GLU A 112 -32.58 20.09 15.55
C GLU A 112 -32.05 21.13 16.55
N THR A 113 -32.38 20.98 17.84
CA THR A 113 -31.83 21.85 18.89
C THR A 113 -30.34 21.68 19.06
N GLU A 114 -29.81 20.47 18.88
CA GLU A 114 -28.37 20.17 18.94
C GLU A 114 -27.65 20.74 17.73
N ILE A 115 -28.23 20.59 16.53
CA ILE A 115 -27.69 21.20 15.31
C ILE A 115 -27.58 22.71 15.48
N ARG A 116 -28.64 23.37 15.97
CA ARG A 116 -28.61 24.82 16.24
C ARG A 116 -27.59 25.21 17.31
N GLN A 117 -27.37 24.37 18.30
CA GLN A 117 -26.36 24.62 19.32
C GLN A 117 -24.95 24.45 18.74
N ALA A 118 -24.68 23.35 18.03
CA ALA A 118 -23.40 23.09 17.38
C ALA A 118 -23.03 24.20 16.40
N PHE A 119 -23.97 24.64 15.60
CA PHE A 119 -23.82 25.78 14.71
C PHE A 119 -23.33 27.05 15.42
N ARG A 120 -23.82 27.30 16.65
CA ARG A 120 -23.42 28.51 17.42
C ARG A 120 -22.08 28.37 18.13
N THR A 121 -21.71 27.16 18.54
CA THR A 121 -20.57 26.95 19.45
C THR A 121 -19.36 26.30 18.78
N ASN A 122 -19.57 25.63 17.66
CA ASN A 122 -18.52 24.86 16.96
C ASN A 122 -18.64 25.07 15.44
N PRO A 123 -18.25 26.23 14.91
CA PRO A 123 -18.32 26.53 13.47
C PRO A 123 -17.61 25.50 12.61
N PRO A 124 -18.10 25.21 11.39
CA PRO A 124 -17.40 24.34 10.44
C PRO A 124 -15.97 24.83 10.16
N PRO A 125 -14.98 23.94 10.03
CA PRO A 125 -13.58 24.30 9.84
C PRO A 125 -13.32 25.23 8.65
N ASP A 126 -14.10 25.08 7.57
CA ASP A 126 -13.96 25.93 6.39
C ASP A 126 -14.43 27.36 6.64
N LEU A 127 -15.49 27.52 7.41
CA LEU A 127 -15.94 28.85 7.83
C LEU A 127 -14.95 29.47 8.83
N MET A 128 -14.32 28.68 9.69
CA MET A 128 -13.29 29.18 10.60
C MET A 128 -12.07 29.74 9.85
N ARG A 129 -11.75 29.19 8.69
CA ARG A 129 -10.64 29.62 7.83
C ARG A 129 -11.02 30.74 6.87
N HIS A 130 -12.31 30.99 6.69
CA HIS A 130 -12.77 31.98 5.72
C HIS A 130 -12.42 33.42 6.16
N PRO A 131 -11.79 34.26 5.31
CA PRO A 131 -11.31 35.57 5.67
C PRO A 131 -12.38 36.52 6.24
N ALA A 132 -13.64 36.37 5.82
CA ALA A 132 -14.77 37.19 6.32
C ALA A 132 -15.01 37.03 7.84
N PHE A 133 -14.64 35.88 8.40
CA PHE A 133 -14.81 35.56 9.83
C PHE A 133 -13.52 35.65 10.63
N GLN A 134 -12.47 36.30 10.08
CA GLN A 134 -11.20 36.47 10.77
C GLN A 134 -10.96 37.95 11.16
N THR A 135 -10.25 38.12 12.27
CA THR A 135 -9.67 39.41 12.71
C THR A 135 -8.22 39.15 13.07
N ASN A 136 -7.28 39.85 12.42
CA ASN A 136 -5.84 39.68 12.58
C ASN A 136 -5.35 38.20 12.40
N GLY A 137 -5.96 37.46 11.46
CA GLY A 137 -5.59 36.08 11.18
C GLY A 137 -6.16 35.04 12.15
N SER A 138 -6.98 35.46 13.11
CA SER A 138 -7.68 34.56 14.04
C SER A 138 -9.18 34.62 13.82
N PHE A 139 -9.84 33.48 14.05
CA PHE A 139 -11.30 33.40 13.93
C PHE A 139 -12.01 34.30 14.92
N ASP A 140 -12.98 35.08 14.45
CA ASP A 140 -13.76 36.05 15.23
C ASP A 140 -15.21 35.58 15.39
N TYR A 141 -15.52 35.04 16.55
CA TYR A 141 -16.87 34.55 16.89
C TYR A 141 -17.95 35.64 16.78
N SER A 142 -17.61 36.89 17.04
CA SER A 142 -18.58 37.99 16.96
C SER A 142 -19.01 38.22 15.51
N LYS A 143 -18.02 38.28 14.59
CA LYS A 143 -18.30 38.39 13.15
C LYS A 143 -19.12 37.24 12.63
N TYR A 144 -18.79 36.01 13.07
CA TYR A 144 -19.53 34.78 12.70
C TYR A 144 -20.98 34.86 13.19
N GLN A 145 -21.22 35.19 14.45
CA GLN A 145 -22.55 35.28 15.02
C GLN A 145 -23.38 36.41 14.41
N ASP A 146 -22.75 37.58 14.17
CA ASP A 146 -23.44 38.72 13.57
C ASP A 146 -23.84 38.48 12.13
N PHE A 147 -22.99 37.78 11.35
CA PHE A 147 -23.31 37.39 9.99
C PHE A 147 -24.58 36.51 9.93
N PHE A 148 -24.71 35.52 10.82
CA PHE A 148 -25.88 34.61 10.82
C PHE A 148 -27.11 35.17 11.56
N ARG A 149 -27.02 36.38 12.14
CA ARG A 149 -28.21 37.11 12.60
C ARG A 149 -28.83 37.97 11.52
N ASP A 150 -28.12 38.20 10.42
CA ASP A 150 -28.61 38.98 9.31
C ASP A 150 -29.66 38.16 8.54
N PRO A 151 -30.90 38.68 8.38
CA PRO A 151 -31.97 37.98 7.66
C PRO A 151 -31.67 37.81 6.14
N SER A 152 -30.66 38.48 5.62
CA SER A 152 -30.26 38.40 4.20
C SER A 152 -29.28 37.26 3.89
N VAL A 153 -28.91 36.44 4.89
CA VAL A 153 -28.05 35.26 4.67
C VAL A 153 -28.70 34.27 3.73
N ASP A 154 -27.93 33.81 2.76
CA ASP A 154 -28.37 32.87 1.74
C ASP A 154 -28.91 31.56 2.38
N GLU A 155 -30.14 31.23 2.04
CA GLU A 155 -30.81 30.01 2.51
C GLU A 155 -30.06 28.74 2.07
N GLN A 156 -29.40 28.74 0.92
CA GLN A 156 -28.59 27.60 0.46
C GLN A 156 -27.39 27.38 1.35
N LEU A 157 -26.73 28.42 1.82
CA LEU A 157 -25.61 28.32 2.76
C LEU A 157 -26.08 27.73 4.10
N LEU A 158 -27.24 28.17 4.60
CA LEU A 158 -27.82 27.61 5.83
C LEU A 158 -28.14 26.13 5.69
N LEU A 159 -28.69 25.72 4.55
CA LEU A 159 -29.00 24.32 4.26
C LEU A 159 -27.72 23.45 4.15
N GLN A 160 -26.67 23.97 3.53
CA GLN A 160 -25.36 23.28 3.46
C GLN A 160 -24.78 23.07 4.87
N ILE A 161 -24.83 24.09 5.72
CA ILE A 161 -24.35 23.99 7.10
C ILE A 161 -25.21 23.01 7.91
N GLU A 162 -26.53 23.04 7.75
CA GLU A 162 -27.43 22.08 8.40
C GLU A 162 -27.09 20.64 7.98
N THR A 163 -26.91 20.42 6.68
CA THR A 163 -26.52 19.12 6.12
C THR A 163 -25.18 18.64 6.69
N TYR A 164 -24.20 19.52 6.78
CA TYR A 164 -22.92 19.24 7.42
C TYR A 164 -23.07 18.72 8.85
N TYR A 165 -23.88 19.40 9.69
CA TYR A 165 -24.08 18.94 11.07
C TYR A 165 -24.93 17.66 11.17
N ARG A 166 -25.91 17.47 10.29
CA ARG A 166 -26.68 16.21 10.21
C ARG A 166 -25.79 15.01 9.92
N GLN A 167 -24.70 15.20 9.18
CA GLN A 167 -23.72 14.15 8.89
C GLN A 167 -22.66 14.02 9.99
N THR A 168 -22.16 15.13 10.51
CA THR A 168 -20.99 15.13 11.40
C THR A 168 -21.36 14.80 12.86
N LEU A 169 -22.51 15.29 13.38
CA LEU A 169 -22.87 15.08 14.78
C LEU A 169 -23.14 13.62 15.14
N PRO A 170 -23.84 12.82 14.32
CA PRO A 170 -24.01 11.39 14.60
C PRO A 170 -22.68 10.64 14.65
N ARG A 171 -21.76 10.95 13.72
CA ARG A 171 -20.41 10.37 13.67
C ARG A 171 -19.59 10.74 14.91
N THR A 172 -19.67 12.00 15.34
CA THR A 172 -19.02 12.46 16.57
C THR A 172 -19.57 11.74 17.80
N ARG A 173 -20.89 11.53 17.87
CA ARG A 173 -21.54 10.81 18.96
C ARG A 173 -21.15 9.33 18.96
N LEU A 174 -21.11 8.70 17.81
CA LEU A 174 -20.64 7.33 17.66
C LEU A 174 -19.18 7.20 18.13
N ALA A 175 -18.30 8.07 17.66
CA ALA A 175 -16.89 8.10 18.08
C ALA A 175 -16.77 8.29 19.60
N GLN A 176 -17.58 9.15 20.21
CA GLN A 176 -17.63 9.33 21.66
C GLN A 176 -18.12 8.08 22.41
N GLN A 177 -19.07 7.32 21.86
CA GLN A 177 -19.52 6.07 22.46
C GLN A 177 -18.44 5.00 22.41
N ILE A 178 -17.74 4.87 21.27
CA ILE A 178 -16.63 3.93 21.09
C ILE A 178 -15.47 4.29 22.02
N SER A 179 -15.13 5.57 22.12
CA SER A 179 -14.04 6.09 22.94
C SER A 179 -14.40 6.35 24.40
N GLY A 180 -15.64 6.09 24.81
CA GLY A 180 -16.13 6.39 26.16
C GLY A 180 -15.39 5.70 27.32
N GLY A 181 -14.52 4.73 27.01
CA GLY A 181 -13.62 4.06 27.96
C GLY A 181 -12.17 4.56 27.96
N THR A 182 -11.84 5.60 27.18
CA THR A 182 -10.45 6.07 26.99
C THR A 182 -9.97 7.12 28.00
N ALA A 183 -10.69 7.33 29.09
CA ALA A 183 -10.27 8.24 30.15
C ALA A 183 -8.97 7.74 30.82
N MET A 184 -7.96 8.60 30.83
CA MET A 184 -6.67 8.27 31.41
C MET A 184 -6.55 8.74 32.86
N SER A 185 -6.03 7.87 33.72
CA SER A 185 -5.71 8.22 35.09
C SER A 185 -4.50 9.16 35.18
N ASP A 186 -4.38 9.90 36.29
CA ASP A 186 -3.20 10.73 36.55
C ASP A 186 -1.90 9.90 36.58
N GLY A 187 -1.99 8.63 37.00
CA GLY A 187 -0.86 7.70 37.02
C GLY A 187 -0.35 7.33 35.64
N GLU A 188 -1.25 7.06 34.70
CA GLU A 188 -0.89 6.73 33.31
C GLU A 188 -0.28 7.95 32.60
N VAL A 189 -0.86 9.13 32.78
CA VAL A 189 -0.33 10.37 32.21
C VAL A 189 1.05 10.69 32.81
N TRP A 190 1.24 10.47 34.12
CA TRP A 190 2.53 10.62 34.77
C TRP A 190 3.55 9.63 34.23
N GLN A 191 3.17 8.36 34.06
CA GLN A 191 4.06 7.34 33.51
C GLN A 191 4.50 7.71 32.08
N ALA A 192 3.59 8.12 31.21
CA ALA A 192 3.92 8.56 29.86
C ALA A 192 4.84 9.79 29.85
N PHE A 193 4.63 10.73 30.79
CA PHE A 193 5.53 11.86 30.95
C PHE A 193 6.93 11.42 31.39
N ARG A 194 7.02 10.49 32.34
CA ARG A 194 8.30 9.92 32.79
C ARG A 194 9.04 9.23 31.63
N ASP A 195 8.35 8.42 30.86
CA ASP A 195 8.94 7.67 29.74
C ASP A 195 9.58 8.57 28.69
N GLN A 196 9.09 9.82 28.57
CA GLN A 196 9.59 10.82 27.63
C GLN A 196 10.59 11.81 28.24
N ASN A 197 10.71 11.92 29.58
CA ASN A 197 11.50 12.94 30.24
C ASN A 197 12.51 12.38 31.25
N GLU A 198 12.41 11.13 31.66
CA GLU A 198 13.46 10.45 32.43
C GLU A 198 14.54 9.92 31.49
N SER A 199 15.80 10.10 31.86
CA SER A 199 16.92 9.50 31.15
C SER A 199 17.88 8.80 32.09
N ALA A 200 18.52 7.75 31.59
CA ALA A 200 19.54 7.02 32.32
C ALA A 200 20.83 6.90 31.51
N THR A 201 21.96 6.96 32.22
CA THR A 201 23.29 6.58 31.72
C THR A 201 23.78 5.40 32.53
N VAL A 202 24.23 4.35 31.86
CA VAL A 202 24.67 3.12 32.50
C VAL A 202 26.01 2.66 31.96
N SER A 203 26.80 2.05 32.83
CA SER A 203 27.90 1.15 32.45
C SER A 203 27.39 -0.27 32.58
N TYR A 204 27.74 -1.12 31.64
CA TYR A 204 27.32 -2.52 31.64
C TYR A 204 28.42 -3.47 31.16
N ILE A 205 28.28 -4.72 31.55
CA ILE A 205 29.04 -5.83 30.96
C ILE A 205 28.04 -6.80 30.34
N SER A 206 28.37 -7.33 29.18
CA SER A 206 27.51 -8.23 28.44
C SER A 206 28.27 -9.49 28.00
N VAL A 207 27.56 -10.59 27.95
CA VAL A 207 28.04 -11.87 27.42
C VAL A 207 26.95 -12.51 26.58
N SER A 208 27.33 -13.07 25.43
CA SER A 208 26.37 -13.83 24.60
C SER A 208 26.01 -15.14 25.35
N PRO A 209 24.74 -15.57 25.33
CA PRO A 209 24.33 -16.86 25.83
C PRO A 209 25.19 -18.02 25.27
N ASP A 210 25.57 -17.96 24.01
CA ASP A 210 26.42 -18.97 23.34
C ASP A 210 27.84 -19.08 23.93
N ALA A 211 28.33 -18.01 24.54
CA ALA A 211 29.64 -18.04 25.23
C ALA A 211 29.59 -18.73 26.59
N LEU A 212 28.41 -18.86 27.18
CA LEU A 212 28.20 -19.49 28.49
C LEU A 212 27.69 -20.92 28.37
N THR A 213 26.92 -21.22 27.33
CA THR A 213 26.25 -22.53 27.17
C THR A 213 26.38 -22.99 25.73
N LEU A 214 26.89 -24.20 25.48
CA LEU A 214 27.02 -24.77 24.17
C LEU A 214 25.70 -25.43 23.71
N ASP A 215 25.34 -25.28 22.43
CA ASP A 215 24.15 -25.91 21.83
C ASP A 215 24.11 -27.44 22.02
N SER A 216 25.29 -28.08 22.01
CA SER A 216 25.41 -29.52 22.22
C SER A 216 25.00 -29.98 23.64
N GLU A 217 24.85 -29.05 24.59
CA GLU A 217 24.46 -29.32 25.97
C GLU A 217 22.95 -29.19 26.17
N ILE A 218 22.23 -28.65 25.17
CA ILE A 218 20.79 -28.41 25.22
C ILE A 218 20.05 -29.43 24.36
N GLU A 219 19.37 -30.37 24.96
CA GLU A 219 18.53 -31.35 24.29
C GLU A 219 17.05 -30.91 24.33
N VAL A 220 16.49 -30.59 23.15
CA VAL A 220 15.07 -30.27 22.98
C VAL A 220 14.31 -31.58 22.77
N ARG A 221 13.41 -31.93 23.66
CA ARG A 221 12.60 -33.14 23.55
C ARG A 221 11.48 -32.89 22.52
N GLU A 222 11.22 -33.88 21.69
CA GLU A 222 10.11 -33.81 20.71
C GLU A 222 8.75 -33.49 21.37
N ALA A 223 8.54 -33.97 22.61
CA ALA A 223 7.33 -33.69 23.35
C ALA A 223 7.14 -32.18 23.61
N ASP A 224 8.23 -31.47 23.92
CA ASP A 224 8.22 -30.02 24.18
C ASP A 224 7.98 -29.27 22.88
N ALA A 225 8.59 -29.68 21.77
CA ALA A 225 8.35 -29.10 20.46
C ALA A 225 6.89 -29.30 20.00
N ARG A 226 6.32 -30.49 20.17
CA ARG A 226 4.91 -30.76 19.88
C ARG A 226 3.96 -29.99 20.79
N GLN A 227 4.35 -29.77 22.06
CA GLN A 227 3.58 -28.93 22.98
C GLN A 227 3.59 -27.46 22.53
N TYR A 228 4.75 -26.93 22.16
CA TYR A 228 4.90 -25.56 21.64
C TYR A 228 4.04 -25.34 20.40
N TYR A 229 4.11 -26.28 19.43
CA TYR A 229 3.30 -26.24 18.23
C TYR A 229 1.79 -26.17 18.51
N ARG A 230 1.30 -27.01 19.45
CA ARG A 230 -0.14 -27.01 19.82
C ARG A 230 -0.60 -25.74 20.52
N GLN A 231 0.28 -25.10 21.26
CA GLN A 231 -0.04 -23.88 22.02
C GLN A 231 0.06 -22.61 21.19
N ASN A 232 0.75 -22.68 20.05
CA ASN A 232 1.05 -21.51 19.20
C ASN A 232 0.71 -21.79 17.74
N GLN A 233 -0.44 -22.45 17.46
CA GLN A 233 -0.84 -22.79 16.10
C GLN A 233 -1.05 -21.57 15.20
N ASP A 234 -1.44 -20.45 15.79
CA ASP A 234 -1.57 -19.13 15.17
C ASP A 234 -0.26 -18.61 14.57
N LEU A 235 0.91 -19.02 15.10
CA LEU A 235 2.22 -18.67 14.54
C LEU A 235 2.59 -19.52 13.30
N PHE A 236 1.85 -20.57 13.02
CA PHE A 236 2.13 -21.54 11.95
C PHE A 236 1.03 -21.58 10.91
N VAL A 237 0.26 -20.51 10.79
CA VAL A 237 -0.76 -20.36 9.75
C VAL A 237 -0.07 -20.32 8.38
N ARG A 238 -0.57 -21.13 7.47
CA ARG A 238 -0.16 -21.15 6.07
C ARG A 238 -1.28 -20.56 5.24
N PRO A 239 -1.05 -19.47 4.51
CA PRO A 239 -2.03 -18.92 3.59
C PRO A 239 -2.35 -19.90 2.47
N ALA A 240 -3.46 -19.71 1.80
CA ALA A 240 -3.76 -20.42 0.57
C ALA A 240 -2.69 -20.08 -0.48
N THR A 241 -2.28 -21.08 -1.27
CA THR A 241 -1.32 -20.90 -2.35
C THR A 241 -1.75 -21.63 -3.60
N ALA A 242 -1.46 -21.05 -4.76
CA ALA A 242 -1.60 -21.74 -6.04
C ALA A 242 -0.26 -21.72 -6.80
N VAL A 243 0.02 -22.80 -7.51
CA VAL A 243 1.07 -22.83 -8.52
C VAL A 243 0.40 -22.66 -9.86
N ALA A 244 0.81 -21.67 -10.62
CA ALA A 244 0.22 -21.33 -11.90
C ALA A 244 1.29 -21.22 -13.00
N ARG A 245 0.85 -21.36 -14.25
CA ARG A 245 1.56 -20.85 -15.42
C ARG A 245 1.10 -19.42 -15.67
N LEU A 246 2.01 -18.58 -16.14
CA LEU A 246 1.78 -17.16 -16.39
C LEU A 246 2.28 -16.80 -17.78
N SER A 247 1.44 -16.18 -18.58
CA SER A 247 1.81 -15.47 -19.79
C SER A 247 1.56 -13.97 -19.61
N SER A 248 2.44 -13.15 -20.18
CA SER A 248 2.37 -11.69 -20.04
C SER A 248 2.58 -11.01 -21.39
N PHE A 249 1.73 -10.04 -21.68
CA PHE A 249 1.77 -9.18 -22.85
C PHE A 249 2.05 -7.75 -22.38
N SER A 250 3.27 -7.28 -22.67
CA SER A 250 3.68 -5.94 -22.27
C SER A 250 3.07 -4.90 -23.21
N THR A 251 2.65 -3.76 -22.64
CA THR A 251 2.23 -2.57 -23.37
C THR A 251 3.42 -1.66 -23.75
N THR A 252 4.63 -2.20 -23.73
CA THR A 252 5.81 -1.48 -24.22
C THR A 252 5.80 -1.38 -25.76
N PRO A 253 6.43 -0.32 -26.33
CA PRO A 253 6.52 -0.17 -27.78
C PRO A 253 7.04 -1.41 -28.48
N THR A 254 6.43 -1.75 -29.60
CA THR A 254 6.72 -2.93 -30.42
C THR A 254 7.83 -2.65 -31.46
N ALA A 255 8.18 -3.66 -32.24
CA ALA A 255 9.10 -3.48 -33.36
C ALA A 255 8.50 -2.56 -34.46
N VAL A 256 7.16 -2.54 -34.57
CA VAL A 256 6.46 -1.63 -35.50
C VAL A 256 6.66 -0.19 -35.08
N ASP A 257 6.53 0.11 -33.80
CA ASP A 257 6.73 1.46 -33.24
C ASP A 257 8.16 1.93 -33.39
N THR A 258 9.10 1.01 -33.14
CA THR A 258 10.55 1.28 -33.34
C THR A 258 10.84 1.65 -34.79
N ALA A 259 10.34 0.87 -35.76
CA ALA A 259 10.54 1.13 -37.18
C ALA A 259 9.83 2.42 -37.66
N ALA A 260 8.62 2.67 -37.15
CA ALA A 260 7.88 3.89 -37.44
C ALA A 260 8.60 5.15 -36.90
N THR A 261 9.16 5.08 -35.71
CA THR A 261 9.92 6.18 -35.11
C THR A 261 11.23 6.45 -35.86
N GLU A 262 11.94 5.38 -36.30
CA GLU A 262 13.11 5.52 -37.16
C GLU A 262 12.78 6.19 -38.49
N ALA A 263 11.71 5.74 -39.15
CA ALA A 263 11.23 6.33 -40.41
C ALA A 263 10.81 7.80 -40.24
N LEU A 264 10.19 8.16 -39.11
CA LEU A 264 9.88 9.55 -38.78
C LEU A 264 11.15 10.39 -38.65
N ALA A 265 12.14 9.92 -37.88
CA ALA A 265 13.42 10.61 -37.71
C ALA A 265 14.16 10.80 -39.07
N ASP A 266 14.14 9.78 -39.93
CA ASP A 266 14.73 9.85 -41.25
C ASP A 266 13.95 10.78 -42.20
N SER A 267 12.63 10.83 -42.10
CA SER A 267 11.78 11.79 -42.80
C SER A 267 12.12 13.23 -42.44
N VAL A 268 12.22 13.52 -41.13
CA VAL A 268 12.57 14.87 -40.64
C VAL A 268 13.98 15.24 -41.09
N ARG A 269 14.94 14.30 -41.01
CA ARG A 269 16.29 14.50 -41.58
C ARG A 269 16.23 14.92 -43.05
N THR A 270 15.47 14.19 -43.84
CA THR A 270 15.32 14.48 -45.30
C THR A 270 14.74 15.87 -45.58
N VAL A 271 13.75 16.30 -44.80
CA VAL A 271 13.15 17.64 -44.91
C VAL A 271 14.15 18.74 -44.58
N ILE A 272 15.01 18.51 -43.57
CA ILE A 272 16.07 19.47 -43.21
C ILE A 272 17.16 19.51 -44.31
N GLU A 273 17.60 18.34 -44.81
CA GLU A 273 18.57 18.26 -45.90
C GLU A 273 18.08 18.90 -47.20
N ALA A 274 16.77 18.85 -47.46
CA ALA A 274 16.16 19.54 -48.60
C ALA A 274 16.09 21.07 -48.44
N GLY A 275 16.29 21.58 -47.20
CA GLY A 275 16.26 23.01 -46.88
C GLY A 275 14.84 23.57 -46.67
N ASP A 276 13.83 22.70 -46.53
CA ASP A 276 12.44 23.09 -46.26
C ASP A 276 12.26 23.57 -44.82
N LEU A 277 13.05 23.03 -43.87
CA LEU A 277 13.15 23.48 -42.50
C LEU A 277 14.62 23.62 -42.10
N THR A 278 14.92 24.55 -41.21
CA THR A 278 16.20 24.57 -40.53
C THR A 278 16.22 23.53 -39.41
N PHE A 279 17.39 23.07 -39.00
CA PHE A 279 17.50 22.13 -37.85
C PHE A 279 16.86 22.70 -36.60
N ALA A 280 16.98 24.00 -36.34
CA ALA A 280 16.40 24.66 -35.16
C ALA A 280 14.87 24.70 -35.21
N GLU A 281 14.28 24.93 -36.38
CA GLU A 281 12.81 24.87 -36.57
C GLU A 281 12.31 23.44 -36.38
N ALA A 282 12.99 22.46 -36.98
CA ALA A 282 12.66 21.04 -36.80
C ALA A 282 12.82 20.59 -35.34
N ALA A 283 13.82 21.07 -34.61
CA ALA A 283 13.96 20.80 -33.19
C ALA A 283 12.81 21.36 -32.37
N ALA A 284 12.34 22.56 -32.69
CA ALA A 284 11.20 23.18 -32.00
C ALA A 284 9.88 22.46 -32.28
N GLU A 285 9.72 21.88 -33.48
CA GLU A 285 8.48 21.22 -33.93
C GLU A 285 8.42 19.75 -33.56
N PHE A 286 9.53 19.00 -33.66
CA PHE A 286 9.53 17.54 -33.57
C PHE A 286 10.27 16.99 -32.37
N SER A 287 11.14 17.78 -31.69
CA SER A 287 11.90 17.25 -30.55
C SER A 287 11.04 17.12 -29.28
N SER A 288 11.03 15.94 -28.72
CA SER A 288 10.43 15.70 -27.39
C SER A 288 11.33 16.11 -26.22
N ASP A 289 12.58 16.54 -26.47
CA ASP A 289 13.44 17.12 -25.45
C ASP A 289 13.09 18.59 -25.21
N SER A 290 12.15 18.83 -24.30
CA SER A 290 11.64 20.18 -23.96
C SER A 290 12.71 21.14 -23.45
N LEU A 291 13.84 20.64 -22.95
CA LEU A 291 14.94 21.47 -22.43
C LEU A 291 15.72 22.13 -23.57
N THR A 292 15.88 21.44 -24.70
CA THR A 292 16.69 21.89 -25.84
C THR A 292 15.87 22.29 -27.06
N ALA A 293 14.65 21.77 -27.22
CA ALA A 293 13.79 22.01 -28.39
C ALA A 293 13.66 23.49 -28.76
N THR A 294 13.31 24.34 -27.80
CA THR A 294 13.13 25.80 -28.01
C THR A 294 14.44 26.56 -28.20
N SER A 295 15.57 25.92 -27.91
CA SER A 295 16.93 26.46 -28.11
C SER A 295 17.62 25.86 -29.35
N GLY A 296 16.81 25.40 -30.34
CA GLY A 296 17.31 24.80 -31.58
C GLY A 296 17.96 23.42 -31.39
N GLY A 297 17.61 22.71 -30.33
CA GLY A 297 18.14 21.39 -29.99
C GLY A 297 19.55 21.40 -29.38
N LEU A 298 20.10 22.55 -29.01
CA LEU A 298 21.50 22.68 -28.57
C LEU A 298 21.75 21.95 -27.25
N LEU A 299 22.57 20.89 -27.28
CA LEU A 299 23.01 20.14 -26.10
C LEU A 299 24.15 20.85 -25.36
N GLY A 300 25.00 21.55 -26.11
CA GLY A 300 26.17 22.24 -25.56
C GLY A 300 27.41 22.11 -26.41
N ARG A 301 28.57 22.51 -25.83
CA ARG A 301 29.89 22.36 -26.42
C ARG A 301 30.64 21.28 -25.68
N PHE A 302 31.20 20.32 -26.43
CA PHE A 302 31.89 19.16 -25.89
C PHE A 302 33.25 19.00 -26.59
N ALA A 303 34.29 18.66 -25.84
CA ALA A 303 35.48 18.13 -26.43
C ALA A 303 35.25 16.67 -26.89
N ASP A 304 36.01 16.20 -27.86
CA ASP A 304 35.77 14.87 -28.45
C ASP A 304 35.79 13.74 -27.43
N ASP A 305 36.57 13.89 -26.35
CA ASP A 305 36.67 12.93 -25.25
C ASP A 305 35.57 13.03 -24.18
N GLN A 306 34.69 14.04 -24.28
CA GLN A 306 33.56 14.26 -23.34
C GLN A 306 32.27 13.69 -23.86
N LEU A 307 32.21 13.28 -25.12
CA LEU A 307 30.99 12.68 -25.70
C LEU A 307 30.96 11.18 -25.40
N VAL A 308 29.76 10.69 -25.07
CA VAL A 308 29.48 9.24 -24.99
C VAL A 308 29.80 8.60 -26.34
N GLU A 309 30.49 7.45 -26.34
CA GLU A 309 31.02 6.77 -27.50
C GLU A 309 30.05 6.66 -28.70
N SER A 310 28.77 6.34 -28.39
CA SER A 310 27.71 6.25 -29.41
C SER A 310 27.40 7.61 -30.07
N ILE A 311 27.37 8.69 -29.30
CA ILE A 311 27.15 10.05 -29.82
C ILE A 311 28.40 10.56 -30.54
N ALA A 312 29.58 10.32 -29.97
CA ALA A 312 30.85 10.65 -30.62
C ALA A 312 30.96 10.01 -32.01
N GLY A 313 30.60 8.71 -32.13
CA GLY A 313 30.54 8.01 -33.40
C GLY A 313 29.58 8.62 -34.42
N ALA A 314 28.47 9.20 -33.97
CA ALA A 314 27.49 9.82 -34.85
C ALA A 314 27.89 11.23 -35.33
N VAL A 315 28.68 12.00 -34.53
CA VAL A 315 28.96 13.41 -34.82
C VAL A 315 30.40 13.70 -35.22
N SER A 316 31.37 12.81 -34.93
CA SER A 316 32.80 13.06 -35.18
C SER A 316 33.13 13.26 -36.67
N GLY A 317 32.40 12.59 -37.57
CA GLY A 317 32.59 12.65 -39.02
C GLY A 317 31.75 13.71 -39.72
N LEU A 318 30.92 14.47 -39.00
CA LEU A 318 30.02 15.49 -39.60
C LEU A 318 30.77 16.82 -39.81
N ASP A 319 30.58 17.45 -40.95
CA ASP A 319 30.95 18.83 -41.12
C ASP A 319 29.91 19.74 -40.45
N VAL A 320 30.23 21.03 -40.23
CA VAL A 320 29.33 21.99 -39.63
C VAL A 320 28.07 22.18 -40.55
N GLY A 321 26.93 21.87 -40.02
CA GLY A 321 25.64 21.91 -40.72
C GLY A 321 25.16 20.56 -41.27
N ASP A 322 26.01 19.52 -41.27
CA ASP A 322 25.60 18.17 -41.64
C ASP A 322 24.72 17.53 -40.56
N ILE A 323 23.89 16.57 -40.98
CA ILE A 323 22.95 15.87 -40.09
C ILE A 323 23.29 14.38 -40.04
N SER A 324 23.33 13.80 -38.85
CA SER A 324 23.55 12.36 -38.68
C SER A 324 22.38 11.53 -39.22
N SER A 325 22.65 10.27 -39.53
CA SER A 325 21.59 9.26 -39.59
C SER A 325 20.89 9.11 -38.22
N PRO A 326 19.63 8.66 -38.18
CA PRO A 326 18.95 8.36 -36.92
C PRO A 326 19.77 7.36 -36.07
N LEU A 327 20.07 7.76 -34.83
CA LEU A 327 20.77 6.92 -33.85
C LEU A 327 19.79 6.47 -32.77
N GLN A 328 19.63 5.17 -32.61
CA GLN A 328 18.84 4.61 -31.52
C GLN A 328 19.57 4.79 -30.17
N THR A 329 18.87 5.33 -29.19
CA THR A 329 19.34 5.53 -27.82
C THR A 329 18.31 4.99 -26.83
N PRO A 330 18.63 4.83 -25.55
CA PRO A 330 17.64 4.40 -24.55
C PRO A 330 16.40 5.31 -24.43
N ALA A 331 16.52 6.58 -24.84
CA ALA A 331 15.41 7.54 -24.80
C ALA A 331 14.61 7.61 -26.12
N GLY A 332 14.99 6.85 -27.14
CA GLY A 332 14.41 6.89 -28.47
C GLY A 332 15.43 7.16 -29.57
N TYR A 333 14.96 7.45 -30.79
CA TYR A 333 15.82 7.84 -31.89
C TYR A 333 16.25 9.30 -31.77
N ARG A 334 17.48 9.59 -32.17
CA ARG A 334 18.03 10.94 -32.23
C ARG A 334 18.72 11.19 -33.55
N ILE A 335 18.53 12.38 -34.10
CA ILE A 335 19.39 12.92 -35.15
C ILE A 335 20.20 14.07 -34.57
N PHE A 336 21.45 14.19 -35.00
CA PHE A 336 22.38 15.18 -34.49
C PHE A 336 22.87 16.07 -35.61
N THR A 337 23.26 17.31 -35.27
CA THR A 337 24.04 18.20 -36.14
C THR A 337 25.15 18.86 -35.36
N VAL A 338 26.22 19.19 -36.04
CA VAL A 338 27.31 20.02 -35.52
C VAL A 338 27.03 21.45 -35.93
N THR A 339 26.72 22.33 -35.00
CA THR A 339 26.37 23.73 -35.26
C THR A 339 27.63 24.63 -35.32
N ASP A 340 28.70 24.24 -34.68
CA ASP A 340 29.97 24.96 -34.67
C ASP A 340 31.14 24.02 -34.29
N ARG A 341 32.31 24.26 -34.83
CA ARG A 341 33.51 23.49 -34.52
C ARG A 341 34.72 24.43 -34.31
N VAL A 342 35.30 24.42 -33.12
CA VAL A 342 36.45 25.23 -32.76
C VAL A 342 37.52 24.31 -32.17
N GLN A 343 38.63 24.10 -32.94
CA GLN A 343 39.67 23.14 -32.62
C GLN A 343 39.08 21.74 -32.32
N ASP A 344 39.31 21.19 -31.13
CA ASP A 344 38.83 19.88 -30.69
C ASP A 344 37.48 19.94 -29.96
N THR A 345 36.72 21.04 -30.10
CA THR A 345 35.41 21.23 -29.42
C THR A 345 34.29 21.36 -30.45
N LEU A 346 33.27 20.55 -30.28
CA LEU A 346 32.05 20.53 -31.10
C LEU A 346 30.86 21.14 -30.34
N ALA A 347 30.14 22.03 -31.00
CA ALA A 347 28.80 22.42 -30.55
C ALA A 347 27.79 21.47 -31.22
N VAL A 348 27.10 20.66 -30.40
CA VAL A 348 26.21 19.60 -30.87
C VAL A 348 24.77 19.97 -30.54
N ALA A 349 23.89 19.84 -31.53
CA ALA A 349 22.44 19.91 -31.34
C ALA A 349 21.80 18.59 -31.74
N HIS A 350 20.62 18.30 -31.15
CA HIS A 350 19.87 17.08 -31.43
C HIS A 350 18.37 17.31 -31.57
N ILE A 351 17.68 16.34 -32.16
CA ILE A 351 16.23 16.18 -32.12
C ILE A 351 15.95 14.79 -31.58
N LEU A 352 15.11 14.70 -30.54
CA LEU A 352 14.74 13.44 -29.89
C LEU A 352 13.34 13.01 -30.33
N PHE A 353 13.24 11.78 -30.83
CA PHE A 353 12.00 11.09 -31.17
C PHE A 353 11.82 9.90 -30.20
N PRO A 354 10.97 9.99 -29.17
CA PRO A 354 10.74 8.88 -28.27
C PRO A 354 10.00 7.77 -29.00
N ILE A 355 10.37 6.51 -28.69
CA ILE A 355 9.60 5.36 -29.16
C ILE A 355 8.40 5.21 -28.23
N MET A 356 7.20 5.46 -28.75
CA MET A 356 5.95 5.34 -28.01
C MET A 356 5.08 4.27 -28.65
N LEU A 357 4.28 3.58 -27.84
CA LEU A 357 3.30 2.64 -28.36
C LEU A 357 2.30 3.41 -29.23
N SER A 358 2.15 2.98 -30.46
CA SER A 358 1.21 3.55 -31.43
C SER A 358 -0.06 2.69 -31.51
N GLU A 359 -1.13 3.25 -32.08
CA GLU A 359 -2.37 2.51 -32.37
C GLU A 359 -2.09 1.22 -33.17
N ALA A 360 -1.16 1.25 -34.13
CA ALA A 360 -0.76 0.06 -34.87
C ALA A 360 0.00 -0.97 -34.03
N GLY A 361 0.79 -0.51 -33.04
CA GLY A 361 1.46 -1.37 -32.08
C GLY A 361 0.46 -2.00 -31.10
N GLU A 362 -0.51 -1.21 -30.62
CA GLU A 362 -1.61 -1.70 -29.78
C GLU A 362 -2.45 -2.76 -30.52
N ASP A 363 -2.84 -2.50 -31.75
CA ASP A 363 -3.58 -3.45 -32.60
C ASP A 363 -2.81 -4.77 -32.79
N GLU A 364 -1.48 -4.73 -32.90
CA GLU A 364 -0.64 -5.93 -33.00
C GLU A 364 -0.66 -6.72 -31.68
N ILE A 365 -0.56 -6.04 -30.54
CA ILE A 365 -0.64 -6.66 -29.21
C ILE A 365 -2.00 -7.33 -29.04
N PHE A 366 -3.10 -6.61 -29.23
CA PHE A 366 -4.45 -7.13 -29.06
C PHE A 366 -4.76 -8.29 -30.00
N ARG A 367 -4.35 -8.22 -31.26
CA ARG A 367 -4.51 -9.34 -32.20
C ARG A 367 -3.75 -10.60 -31.73
N THR A 368 -2.55 -10.43 -31.19
CA THR A 368 -1.76 -11.54 -30.65
C THR A 368 -2.41 -12.11 -29.39
N MET A 369 -2.98 -11.24 -28.54
CA MET A 369 -3.72 -11.65 -27.34
C MET A 369 -4.97 -12.46 -27.70
N ASP A 370 -5.79 -12.01 -28.66
CA ASP A 370 -7.00 -12.71 -29.11
C ASP A 370 -6.67 -14.11 -29.65
N GLU A 371 -5.60 -14.22 -30.47
CA GLU A 371 -5.15 -15.50 -31.01
C GLU A 371 -4.62 -16.43 -29.91
N PHE A 372 -3.87 -15.85 -28.96
CA PHE A 372 -3.33 -16.57 -27.80
C PHE A 372 -4.46 -17.10 -26.90
N GLU A 373 -5.44 -16.26 -26.55
CA GLU A 373 -6.60 -16.65 -25.75
C GLU A 373 -7.37 -17.78 -26.40
N GLY A 374 -7.66 -17.67 -27.70
CA GLY A 374 -8.37 -18.70 -28.45
C GLY A 374 -7.67 -20.08 -28.43
N ILE A 375 -6.34 -20.10 -28.39
CA ILE A 375 -5.56 -21.32 -28.24
C ILE A 375 -5.51 -21.77 -26.78
N ALA A 376 -5.24 -20.84 -25.86
CA ALA A 376 -5.04 -21.11 -24.44
C ALA A 376 -6.28 -21.71 -23.78
N LEU A 377 -7.47 -21.17 -24.04
CA LEU A 377 -8.74 -21.69 -23.52
C LEU A 377 -9.05 -23.13 -23.97
N ASN A 378 -8.50 -23.57 -25.11
CA ASN A 378 -8.75 -24.90 -25.63
C ASN A 378 -7.62 -25.93 -25.36
N ARG A 379 -6.37 -25.46 -25.22
CA ARG A 379 -5.17 -26.31 -25.15
C ARG A 379 -4.18 -25.96 -24.06
N GLY A 380 -4.50 -24.93 -23.23
CA GLY A 380 -3.66 -24.41 -22.16
C GLY A 380 -2.60 -23.40 -22.61
N LEU A 381 -2.03 -22.67 -21.63
CA LEU A 381 -1.06 -21.60 -21.90
C LEU A 381 0.22 -22.11 -22.58
N THR A 382 0.69 -23.30 -22.21
CA THR A 382 1.94 -23.85 -22.77
C THR A 382 1.86 -24.06 -24.28
N GLU A 383 0.76 -24.59 -24.77
CA GLU A 383 0.55 -24.83 -26.21
C GLU A 383 0.37 -23.50 -26.96
N ALA A 384 -0.38 -22.56 -26.39
CA ALA A 384 -0.54 -21.22 -26.96
C ALA A 384 0.81 -20.50 -27.08
N GLY A 385 1.63 -20.58 -26.04
CA GLY A 385 2.97 -19.99 -26.05
C GLY A 385 3.89 -20.59 -27.09
N ASN A 386 3.85 -21.93 -27.26
CA ASN A 386 4.65 -22.62 -28.28
C ASN A 386 4.22 -22.26 -29.71
N ASP A 387 2.90 -22.17 -29.96
CA ASP A 387 2.36 -21.89 -31.29
C ASP A 387 2.65 -20.45 -31.75
N LEU A 388 2.58 -19.48 -30.82
CA LEU A 388 2.72 -18.05 -31.12
C LEU A 388 4.08 -17.45 -30.71
N GLY A 389 4.96 -18.24 -30.08
CA GLY A 389 6.26 -17.75 -29.63
C GLY A 389 6.17 -16.81 -28.41
N VAL A 390 5.04 -16.84 -27.67
CA VAL A 390 4.84 -16.03 -26.47
C VAL A 390 5.43 -16.76 -25.26
N PRO A 391 6.28 -16.13 -24.45
CA PRO A 391 6.87 -16.77 -23.29
C PRO A 391 5.81 -17.15 -22.24
N VAL A 392 5.85 -18.42 -21.80
CA VAL A 392 5.04 -18.92 -20.69
C VAL A 392 5.97 -19.30 -19.54
N ARG A 393 5.76 -18.67 -18.40
CA ARG A 393 6.48 -19.01 -17.15
C ARG A 393 5.73 -20.12 -16.45
N SER A 394 6.43 -21.21 -16.15
CA SER A 394 5.93 -22.28 -15.30
C SER A 394 6.27 -22.02 -13.82
N ASP A 395 5.59 -22.72 -12.93
CA ASP A 395 5.90 -22.78 -11.49
C ASP A 395 5.87 -21.41 -10.78
N VAL A 396 4.95 -20.52 -11.20
CA VAL A 396 4.70 -19.25 -10.53
C VAL A 396 3.87 -19.52 -9.28
N THR A 397 4.45 -19.28 -8.11
CA THR A 397 3.71 -19.43 -6.85
C THR A 397 2.97 -18.14 -6.55
N LEU A 398 1.67 -18.26 -6.38
CA LEU A 398 0.73 -17.20 -5.97
C LEU A 398 0.31 -17.50 -4.54
N THR A 399 0.29 -16.48 -3.69
CA THR A 399 0.00 -16.63 -2.26
C THR A 399 -1.07 -15.64 -1.86
N ASP A 400 -2.12 -16.11 -1.25
CA ASP A 400 -3.20 -15.30 -0.71
C ASP A 400 -2.68 -14.16 0.18
N GLY A 401 -3.19 -12.95 -0.03
CA GLY A 401 -2.74 -11.74 0.65
C GLY A 401 -1.42 -11.13 0.13
N PHE A 402 -0.83 -11.68 -0.95
CA PHE A 402 0.38 -11.15 -1.61
C PHE A 402 0.12 -10.85 -3.08
N ASP A 403 -0.18 -9.61 -3.39
CA ASP A 403 -0.54 -9.18 -4.75
C ASP A 403 0.61 -9.18 -5.73
N PHE A 404 1.86 -9.05 -5.27
CA PHE A 404 3.01 -8.93 -6.16
C PHE A 404 3.44 -10.27 -6.73
N VAL A 405 3.37 -10.37 -8.06
CA VAL A 405 3.80 -11.54 -8.84
C VAL A 405 5.06 -11.20 -9.62
N PRO A 406 6.20 -11.87 -9.37
CA PRO A 406 7.43 -11.59 -10.08
C PRO A 406 7.26 -11.70 -11.60
N GLY A 407 7.53 -10.61 -12.33
CA GLY A 407 7.43 -10.53 -13.79
C GLY A 407 6.03 -10.19 -14.33
N ALA A 408 5.02 -10.01 -13.43
CA ALA A 408 3.72 -9.48 -13.78
C ALA A 408 3.34 -8.22 -12.96
N GLY A 409 4.10 -7.91 -11.89
CA GLY A 409 3.79 -6.77 -11.03
C GLY A 409 2.65 -7.08 -10.04
N SER A 410 1.85 -6.08 -9.67
CA SER A 410 0.70 -6.26 -8.80
C SER A 410 -0.45 -6.91 -9.57
N LEU A 411 -0.85 -8.11 -9.15
CA LEU A 411 -1.86 -8.95 -9.81
C LEU A 411 -2.86 -9.55 -8.78
N GLY A 412 -3.31 -8.72 -7.81
CA GLY A 412 -4.14 -9.18 -6.69
C GLY A 412 -5.38 -9.97 -7.14
N VAL A 413 -6.15 -9.43 -8.10
CA VAL A 413 -7.35 -10.13 -8.64
C VAL A 413 -6.98 -11.48 -9.25
N GLY A 414 -5.82 -11.58 -9.93
CA GLY A 414 -5.34 -12.84 -10.50
C GLY A 414 -4.87 -13.82 -9.42
N VAL A 415 -4.30 -13.32 -8.33
CA VAL A 415 -3.94 -14.14 -7.16
C VAL A 415 -5.19 -14.68 -6.50
N ASP A 416 -6.18 -13.83 -6.20
CA ASP A 416 -7.46 -14.22 -5.59
C ASP A 416 -8.18 -15.27 -6.44
N TRP A 417 -8.24 -15.06 -7.77
CA TRP A 417 -8.81 -16.03 -8.69
C TRP A 417 -8.09 -17.38 -8.66
N ALA A 418 -6.76 -17.37 -8.61
CA ALA A 418 -5.97 -18.60 -8.65
C ALA A 418 -6.04 -19.40 -7.34
N VAL A 419 -6.16 -18.71 -6.18
CA VAL A 419 -6.26 -19.37 -4.87
C VAL A 419 -7.69 -19.75 -4.49
N ASP A 420 -8.72 -19.22 -5.18
CA ASP A 420 -10.13 -19.55 -4.92
C ASP A 420 -10.37 -21.05 -5.12
N PRO A 421 -10.88 -21.77 -4.10
CA PRO A 421 -11.22 -23.18 -4.22
C PRO A 421 -12.24 -23.51 -5.33
N LEU A 422 -13.02 -22.52 -5.75
CA LEU A 422 -14.02 -22.67 -6.82
C LEU A 422 -13.41 -22.66 -8.22
N THR A 423 -12.22 -22.11 -8.40
CA THR A 423 -11.50 -22.12 -9.69
C THR A 423 -10.97 -23.53 -9.96
N PRO A 424 -11.35 -24.22 -11.04
CA PRO A 424 -10.85 -25.56 -11.36
C PRO A 424 -9.32 -25.59 -11.60
N LEU A 425 -8.70 -26.75 -11.37
CA LEU A 425 -7.32 -26.95 -11.82
C LEU A 425 -7.29 -27.06 -13.34
N GLU A 426 -6.20 -26.62 -13.95
CA GLU A 426 -6.00 -26.52 -15.40
C GLU A 426 -6.95 -25.51 -16.08
N GLU A 427 -7.69 -24.71 -15.30
CA GLU A 427 -8.45 -23.59 -15.86
C GLU A 427 -7.52 -22.45 -16.22
N VAL A 428 -7.80 -21.85 -17.38
CA VAL A 428 -7.14 -20.66 -17.92
C VAL A 428 -8.02 -19.47 -17.61
N SER A 429 -7.42 -18.41 -17.04
CA SER A 429 -8.13 -17.17 -16.69
C SER A 429 -8.49 -16.35 -17.92
N GLU A 430 -9.33 -15.35 -17.73
CA GLU A 430 -9.37 -14.17 -18.60
C GLU A 430 -8.06 -13.36 -18.42
N PHE A 431 -7.87 -12.31 -19.24
CA PHE A 431 -6.74 -11.42 -19.07
C PHE A 431 -6.93 -10.50 -17.85
N PHE A 432 -5.92 -10.45 -17.02
CA PHE A 432 -5.78 -9.45 -15.94
C PHE A 432 -4.90 -8.30 -16.43
N GLU A 433 -5.39 -7.08 -16.31
CA GLU A 433 -4.66 -5.87 -16.71
C GLU A 433 -4.03 -5.18 -15.49
N ASN A 434 -2.77 -4.73 -15.64
CA ASN A 434 -2.14 -3.82 -14.69
C ASN A 434 -1.15 -2.87 -15.41
N GLY A 435 -0.41 -2.06 -14.65
CA GLY A 435 0.54 -1.08 -15.22
C GLY A 435 1.71 -1.68 -16.01
N SER A 436 1.92 -3.00 -15.99
CA SER A 436 2.97 -3.68 -16.77
C SER A 436 2.44 -4.37 -18.03
N GLY A 437 1.11 -4.43 -18.21
CA GLY A 437 0.45 -5.03 -19.36
C GLY A 437 -0.68 -5.98 -18.99
N TYR A 438 -0.91 -6.96 -19.85
CA TYR A 438 -1.97 -7.97 -19.73
C TYR A 438 -1.37 -9.31 -19.36
N HIS A 439 -2.04 -10.03 -18.45
CA HIS A 439 -1.54 -11.27 -17.86
C HIS A 439 -2.62 -12.34 -17.88
N MET A 440 -2.25 -13.57 -18.22
CA MET A 440 -3.14 -14.73 -18.22
C MET A 440 -2.52 -15.82 -17.36
N LEU A 441 -3.35 -16.45 -16.53
CA LEU A 441 -2.96 -17.51 -15.60
C LEU A 441 -3.59 -18.85 -15.96
N GLU A 442 -2.90 -19.96 -15.67
CA GLU A 442 -3.43 -21.31 -15.70
C GLU A 442 -3.05 -22.00 -14.38
N VAL A 443 -4.05 -22.40 -13.59
CA VAL A 443 -3.81 -23.02 -12.26
C VAL A 443 -3.35 -24.45 -12.40
N VAL A 444 -2.14 -24.76 -11.97
CA VAL A 444 -1.55 -26.11 -12.02
C VAL A 444 -1.87 -26.91 -10.76
N SER A 445 -1.72 -26.29 -9.61
CA SER A 445 -2.02 -26.93 -8.32
C SER A 445 -2.38 -25.88 -7.29
N ARG A 446 -3.08 -26.32 -6.24
CA ARG A 446 -3.50 -25.44 -5.15
C ARG A 446 -3.27 -26.11 -3.81
N THR A 447 -2.97 -25.29 -2.81
CA THR A 447 -2.93 -25.68 -1.41
C THR A 447 -3.83 -24.74 -0.63
N GLU A 448 -4.85 -25.28 0.01
CA GLU A 448 -5.78 -24.51 0.83
C GLU A 448 -5.08 -23.90 2.04
N GLU A 449 -5.67 -22.82 2.58
CA GLU A 449 -5.22 -22.23 3.84
C GLU A 449 -5.25 -23.29 4.96
N GLY A 450 -4.39 -23.15 5.95
CA GLY A 450 -4.33 -24.08 7.06
C GLY A 450 -3.15 -23.81 7.97
N THR A 451 -2.68 -24.83 8.66
CA THR A 451 -1.45 -24.76 9.45
C THR A 451 -0.36 -25.60 8.79
N PHE A 452 0.88 -25.11 8.85
CA PHE A 452 2.02 -25.93 8.43
C PHE A 452 2.08 -27.21 9.26
N PRO A 453 2.29 -28.40 8.63
CA PRO A 453 2.51 -29.64 9.37
C PRO A 453 3.65 -29.49 10.38
N PHE A 454 3.51 -30.13 11.54
CA PHE A 454 4.54 -30.07 12.58
C PHE A 454 5.95 -30.42 12.07
N GLU A 455 6.05 -31.43 11.20
CA GLU A 455 7.35 -31.88 10.70
C GLU A 455 8.05 -30.82 9.84
N ASP A 456 7.30 -29.97 9.15
CA ASP A 456 7.84 -28.90 8.31
C ASP A 456 8.40 -27.72 9.16
N VAL A 457 7.74 -27.42 10.27
CA VAL A 457 8.11 -26.32 11.17
C VAL A 457 8.93 -26.78 12.39
N ARG A 458 9.08 -28.10 12.56
CA ARG A 458 9.82 -28.69 13.67
C ARG A 458 11.23 -28.12 13.86
N PRO A 459 12.08 -27.98 12.82
CA PRO A 459 13.42 -27.41 13.00
C PRO A 459 13.40 -26.00 13.57
N GLN A 460 12.46 -25.16 13.10
CA GLN A 460 12.28 -23.79 13.57
C GLN A 460 11.80 -23.77 15.04
N ILE A 461 10.86 -24.65 15.39
CA ILE A 461 10.36 -24.78 16.77
C ILE A 461 11.48 -25.22 17.72
N GLU A 462 12.24 -26.25 17.32
CA GLU A 462 13.35 -26.76 18.12
C GLU A 462 14.41 -25.68 18.34
N GLU A 463 14.72 -24.86 17.32
CA GLU A 463 15.65 -23.74 17.45
C GLU A 463 15.11 -22.66 18.38
N THR A 464 13.82 -22.31 18.27
CA THR A 464 13.18 -21.35 19.17
C THR A 464 13.23 -21.81 20.63
N ILE A 465 12.94 -23.09 20.88
CA ILE A 465 13.01 -23.67 22.23
C ILE A 465 14.45 -23.73 22.72
N ARG A 466 15.40 -24.15 21.86
CA ARG A 466 16.82 -24.23 22.18
C ARG A 466 17.38 -22.84 22.55
N ALA A 467 17.07 -21.82 21.79
CA ALA A 467 17.47 -20.45 22.06
C ALA A 467 16.94 -19.97 23.43
N ARG A 468 15.67 -20.26 23.76
CA ARG A 468 15.10 -19.94 25.06
C ARG A 468 15.79 -20.68 26.19
N MET A 469 15.97 -22.00 26.05
CA MET A 469 16.64 -22.82 27.08
C MET A 469 18.10 -22.38 27.29
N ARG A 470 18.78 -21.99 26.20
CA ARG A 470 20.14 -21.44 26.24
C ARG A 470 20.20 -20.13 27.02
N SER A 471 19.26 -19.22 26.79
CA SER A 471 19.17 -17.95 27.51
C SER A 471 18.88 -18.21 29.02
N GLU A 472 17.95 -19.11 29.35
CA GLU A 472 17.62 -19.47 30.71
C GLU A 472 18.84 -20.08 31.46
N GLU A 473 19.56 -21.00 30.83
CA GLU A 473 20.77 -21.63 31.43
C GLU A 473 21.91 -20.61 31.54
N ALA A 474 22.12 -19.79 30.52
CA ALA A 474 23.13 -18.73 30.54
C ALA A 474 22.83 -17.69 31.63
N LEU A 475 21.56 -17.32 31.85
CA LEU A 475 21.15 -16.49 32.99
C LEU A 475 21.49 -17.13 34.34
N SER A 476 21.27 -18.44 34.47
CA SER A 476 21.60 -19.20 35.70
C SER A 476 23.10 -19.20 35.95
N ILE A 477 23.92 -19.47 34.91
CA ILE A 477 25.38 -19.44 35.02
C ILE A 477 25.86 -18.02 35.35
N ALA A 478 25.33 -17.02 34.69
CA ALA A 478 25.69 -15.62 34.95
C ALA A 478 25.30 -15.18 36.36
N ALA A 479 24.12 -15.61 36.88
CA ALA A 479 23.70 -15.32 38.23
C ALA A 479 24.72 -15.82 39.26
N GLY A 480 25.35 -16.97 39.03
CA GLY A 480 26.43 -17.49 39.85
C GLY A 480 27.70 -16.62 39.88
N ARG A 481 27.84 -15.66 38.95
CA ARG A 481 28.97 -14.74 38.88
C ARG A 481 28.71 -13.36 39.50
N LEU A 482 27.49 -13.10 39.99
CA LEU A 482 27.10 -11.78 40.48
C LEU A 482 28.01 -11.26 41.60
N ASP A 483 28.38 -12.10 42.53
CA ASP A 483 29.24 -11.71 43.65
C ASP A 483 30.69 -11.40 43.18
N GLU A 484 31.19 -12.12 42.17
CA GLU A 484 32.47 -11.84 41.51
C GLU A 484 32.46 -10.49 40.81
N VAL A 485 31.39 -10.21 40.04
CA VAL A 485 31.19 -8.92 39.37
C VAL A 485 31.11 -7.76 40.36
N ARG A 486 30.41 -7.95 41.49
CA ARG A 486 30.28 -6.94 42.55
C ARG A 486 31.56 -6.70 43.33
N ALA A 487 32.38 -7.74 43.47
CA ALA A 487 33.65 -7.66 44.21
C ALA A 487 34.79 -7.01 43.38
N ALA A 488 34.61 -6.92 42.09
CA ALA A 488 35.61 -6.32 41.20
C ALA A 488 35.76 -4.79 41.44
N PRO A 489 36.96 -4.22 41.26
CA PRO A 489 37.18 -2.78 41.44
C PRO A 489 36.33 -1.88 40.53
N SER A 490 35.97 -2.39 39.36
CA SER A 490 35.10 -1.73 38.39
C SER A 490 34.43 -2.77 37.50
N LEU A 491 33.34 -2.39 36.79
CA LEU A 491 32.72 -3.26 35.77
C LEU A 491 33.69 -3.60 34.61
N GLU A 492 34.55 -2.67 34.23
CA GLU A 492 35.57 -2.90 33.22
C GLU A 492 36.57 -3.98 33.65
N ALA A 493 37.04 -3.93 34.91
CA ALA A 493 37.91 -4.95 35.47
C ALA A 493 37.21 -6.33 35.61
N ALA A 494 35.91 -6.34 35.93
CA ALA A 494 35.10 -7.56 35.91
C ALA A 494 34.99 -8.15 34.50
N ALA A 495 34.72 -7.32 33.50
CA ALA A 495 34.64 -7.73 32.11
C ALA A 495 35.96 -8.37 31.64
N GLU A 496 37.09 -7.73 31.93
CA GLU A 496 38.42 -8.23 31.56
C GLU A 496 38.70 -9.59 32.25
N SER A 497 38.38 -9.71 33.53
CA SER A 497 38.58 -10.96 34.31
C SER A 497 37.75 -12.13 33.79
N LEU A 498 36.51 -11.86 33.36
CA LEU A 498 35.55 -12.87 32.89
C LEU A 498 35.63 -13.11 31.37
N GLY A 499 36.36 -12.29 30.63
CA GLY A 499 36.41 -12.34 29.18
C GLY A 499 35.09 -11.83 28.52
N TRP A 500 34.36 -10.96 29.24
CA TRP A 500 33.07 -10.39 28.78
C TRP A 500 33.26 -9.01 28.17
N THR A 501 32.24 -8.48 27.50
CA THR A 501 32.30 -7.18 26.85
C THR A 501 31.83 -6.08 27.80
N TYR A 502 32.67 -5.05 28.00
CA TYR A 502 32.29 -3.82 28.70
C TYR A 502 31.72 -2.79 27.74
N GLY A 503 30.67 -2.10 28.15
CA GLY A 503 30.06 -1.02 27.39
C GLY A 503 29.48 0.08 28.27
N GLN A 504 29.21 1.22 27.66
CA GLN A 504 28.48 2.34 28.26
C GLN A 504 27.38 2.77 27.30
N ALA A 505 26.24 3.16 27.85
CA ALA A 505 25.11 3.66 27.09
C ALA A 505 24.44 4.81 27.81
N GLY A 506 24.03 5.83 27.06
CA GLY A 506 23.25 6.95 27.60
C GLY A 506 23.78 8.34 27.24
N PRO A 507 23.04 9.40 27.61
CA PRO A 507 21.71 9.29 28.22
C PRO A 507 20.66 8.76 27.24
N PHE A 508 19.79 7.84 27.66
CA PHE A 508 18.71 7.29 26.86
C PHE A 508 17.36 7.34 27.61
N LEU A 509 16.27 7.41 26.86
CA LEU A 509 14.90 7.37 27.36
C LEU A 509 14.39 5.92 27.44
N ARG A 510 13.39 5.66 28.29
CA ARG A 510 12.86 4.31 28.57
C ARG A 510 12.35 3.55 27.32
N GLY A 511 11.76 4.25 26.36
CA GLY A 511 11.23 3.65 25.14
C GLY A 511 12.22 3.51 23.98
N GLN A 512 13.47 3.96 24.14
CA GLN A 512 14.48 3.92 23.09
C GLN A 512 15.11 2.53 22.95
N PHE A 513 15.57 2.23 21.73
CA PHE A 513 16.50 1.11 21.54
C PHE A 513 17.88 1.52 22.06
N VAL A 514 18.48 0.69 22.86
CA VAL A 514 19.81 0.94 23.46
C VAL A 514 20.74 -0.18 23.03
N GLN A 515 21.81 0.18 22.36
CA GLN A 515 22.81 -0.81 21.92
C GLN A 515 23.37 -1.60 23.11
N GLY A 516 23.33 -2.91 23.04
CA GLY A 516 23.77 -3.82 24.11
C GLY A 516 22.76 -4.06 25.23
N LEU A 517 21.65 -3.30 25.27
CA LEU A 517 20.56 -3.49 26.24
C LEU A 517 19.22 -3.82 25.59
N GLY A 518 19.07 -3.59 24.26
CA GLY A 518 17.82 -3.82 23.53
C GLY A 518 16.79 -2.70 23.70
N ARG A 519 15.53 -3.02 23.41
CA ARG A 519 14.38 -2.13 23.62
C ARG A 519 13.34 -2.83 24.50
N GLY A 520 12.91 -2.17 25.58
CA GLY A 520 11.86 -2.70 26.46
C GLY A 520 12.27 -3.97 27.23
N THR A 521 13.56 -4.25 27.33
CA THR A 521 14.13 -5.39 28.05
C THR A 521 14.14 -5.16 29.57
N GLU A 522 14.34 -6.23 30.35
CA GLU A 522 14.54 -6.13 31.79
C GLU A 522 15.74 -5.25 32.13
N ALA A 523 16.82 -5.30 31.36
CA ALA A 523 18.00 -4.45 31.52
C ALA A 523 17.68 -2.96 31.39
N VAL A 524 16.89 -2.56 30.35
CA VAL A 524 16.42 -1.18 30.22
C VAL A 524 15.50 -0.80 31.37
N GLY A 525 14.58 -1.70 31.79
CA GLY A 525 13.73 -1.48 32.96
C GLY A 525 14.52 -1.24 34.25
N ALA A 526 15.56 -2.03 34.47
CA ALA A 526 16.46 -1.91 35.63
C ALA A 526 17.23 -0.57 35.64
N ALA A 527 17.63 -0.04 34.50
CA ALA A 527 18.31 1.26 34.39
C ALA A 527 17.47 2.41 35.00
N PHE A 528 16.14 2.30 34.98
CA PHE A 528 15.22 3.30 35.55
C PHE A 528 14.70 2.91 36.95
N GLY A 529 14.86 1.66 37.38
CA GLY A 529 14.42 1.18 38.69
C GLY A 529 15.53 1.11 39.74
N ALA A 530 16.78 0.93 39.31
CA ALA A 530 17.93 0.76 40.16
C ALA A 530 18.42 2.05 40.84
N SER A 531 19.03 1.93 42.01
CA SER A 531 19.75 3.02 42.63
C SER A 531 21.10 3.23 41.93
N PRO A 532 21.49 4.50 41.63
CA PRO A 532 22.81 4.79 41.07
C PRO A 532 23.96 4.20 41.88
N GLY A 533 25.00 3.73 41.19
CA GLY A 533 26.21 3.20 41.75
C GLY A 533 26.17 1.70 42.12
N THR A 534 25.01 1.03 42.11
CA THR A 534 24.90 -0.39 42.44
C THR A 534 24.87 -1.26 41.17
N VAL A 535 25.64 -2.36 41.19
CA VAL A 535 25.63 -3.36 40.12
C VAL A 535 24.45 -4.31 40.31
N GLN A 536 23.65 -4.45 39.27
CA GLN A 536 22.48 -5.31 39.21
C GLN A 536 22.52 -6.24 38.00
N GLY A 537 21.71 -7.29 38.03
CA GLY A 537 21.62 -8.31 37.00
C GLY A 537 21.87 -9.71 37.59
N PRO A 538 22.01 -10.75 36.77
CA PRO A 538 21.94 -10.67 35.29
C PRO A 538 20.55 -10.38 34.79
N TYR A 539 20.46 -9.73 33.64
CA TYR A 539 19.22 -9.47 32.89
C TYR A 539 19.34 -10.01 31.48
N ASP A 540 18.24 -10.53 30.95
CA ASP A 540 18.15 -10.86 29.55
C ASP A 540 17.91 -9.56 28.74
N ALA A 541 18.82 -9.28 27.81
CA ALA A 541 18.73 -8.15 26.89
C ALA A 541 18.36 -8.58 25.44
N GLY A 542 17.93 -9.85 25.26
CA GLY A 542 17.63 -10.49 24.00
C GLY A 542 18.85 -11.23 23.45
N ASP A 543 19.81 -10.50 22.89
CA ASP A 543 21.02 -11.09 22.30
C ASP A 543 22.16 -11.31 23.31
N ALA A 544 22.02 -10.82 24.53
CA ALA A 544 23.06 -10.86 25.54
C ALA A 544 22.49 -10.93 26.96
N ILE A 545 23.25 -11.53 27.85
CA ILE A 545 23.05 -11.45 29.29
C ILE A 545 23.86 -10.26 29.82
N VAL A 546 23.22 -9.41 30.61
CA VAL A 546 23.79 -8.12 31.00
C VAL A 546 23.78 -7.92 32.52
N PHE A 547 24.89 -7.46 33.06
CA PHE A 547 24.96 -6.80 34.36
C PHE A 547 25.16 -5.31 34.14
N LEU A 548 24.44 -4.49 34.84
CA LEU A 548 24.53 -3.04 34.67
C LEU A 548 24.67 -2.30 35.99
N ARG A 549 25.26 -1.12 35.90
CA ARG A 549 25.30 -0.11 36.97
C ARG A 549 24.76 1.18 36.40
N VAL A 550 23.81 1.77 37.09
CA VAL A 550 23.33 3.11 36.76
C VAL A 550 24.38 4.12 37.22
N ASP A 551 24.97 4.84 36.26
CA ASP A 551 25.95 5.88 36.52
C ASP A 551 25.29 7.22 36.82
N GLU A 552 24.27 7.57 36.05
CA GLU A 552 23.48 8.79 36.19
C GLU A 552 22.02 8.53 35.81
N ARG A 553 21.10 9.17 36.52
CA ARG A 553 19.68 9.18 36.17
C ARG A 553 19.12 10.58 36.36
N THR A 554 18.51 11.09 35.32
CA THR A 554 17.75 12.33 35.37
C THR A 554 16.28 12.00 35.59
N GLU A 555 15.72 12.42 36.72
CA GLU A 555 14.32 12.20 37.05
C GLU A 555 13.41 13.19 36.30
N ALA A 556 12.17 12.78 36.04
CA ALA A 556 11.17 13.66 35.44
C ALA A 556 10.77 14.76 36.42
N ASP A 557 10.73 16.00 35.93
CA ASP A 557 10.36 17.19 36.71
C ASP A 557 8.85 17.20 36.99
N ILE A 558 8.50 17.03 38.27
CA ILE A 558 7.11 16.99 38.72
C ILE A 558 6.39 18.34 38.62
N GLU A 559 7.11 19.45 38.77
CA GLU A 559 6.51 20.80 38.64
C GLU A 559 6.14 21.06 37.19
N ARG A 560 7.03 20.71 36.27
CA ARG A 560 6.77 20.76 34.82
C ARG A 560 5.61 19.87 34.43
N PHE A 561 5.54 18.66 34.98
CA PHE A 561 4.42 17.74 34.75
C PHE A 561 3.10 18.37 35.18
N GLN A 562 3.03 18.98 36.37
CA GLN A 562 1.79 19.58 36.85
C GLN A 562 1.27 20.69 35.93
N VAL A 563 2.17 21.45 35.32
CA VAL A 563 1.80 22.48 34.32
C VAL A 563 1.29 21.84 33.03
N MET A 564 1.91 20.76 32.58
CA MET A 564 1.61 20.12 31.28
C MET A 564 0.52 19.03 31.37
N ARG A 565 0.19 18.54 32.58
CA ARG A 565 -0.68 17.38 32.80
C ARG A 565 -2.00 17.43 32.03
N GLY A 566 -2.68 18.59 32.08
CA GLY A 566 -3.97 18.75 31.39
C GLY A 566 -3.86 18.63 29.87
N GLN A 567 -2.84 19.25 29.30
CA GLN A 567 -2.58 19.21 27.86
C GLN A 567 -2.17 17.80 27.42
N LEU A 568 -1.25 17.18 28.17
CA LEU A 568 -0.75 15.83 27.86
C LEU A 568 -1.87 14.80 27.95
N ARG A 569 -2.73 14.88 29.00
CA ARG A 569 -3.91 14.03 29.11
C ARG A 569 -4.82 14.17 27.90
N ALA A 570 -5.20 15.39 27.55
CA ALA A 570 -6.09 15.65 26.42
C ALA A 570 -5.49 15.13 25.09
N GLN A 571 -4.18 15.26 24.90
CA GLN A 571 -3.48 14.74 23.74
C GLN A 571 -3.52 13.20 23.70
N MET A 572 -3.23 12.53 24.83
CA MET A 572 -3.22 11.07 24.92
C MET A 572 -4.62 10.48 24.78
N GLU A 573 -5.63 11.08 25.43
CA GLU A 573 -7.04 10.67 25.30
C GLU A 573 -7.53 10.83 23.86
N SER A 574 -7.16 11.92 23.18
CA SER A 574 -7.47 12.13 21.76
C SER A 574 -6.81 11.06 20.88
N GLN A 575 -5.55 10.74 21.12
CA GLN A 575 -4.83 9.70 20.37
C GLN A 575 -5.44 8.31 20.61
N MET A 576 -5.74 7.96 21.86
CA MET A 576 -6.38 6.68 22.18
C MET A 576 -7.80 6.60 21.61
N SER A 577 -8.55 7.70 21.66
CA SER A 577 -9.88 7.79 21.03
C SER A 577 -9.80 7.51 19.53
N GLN A 578 -8.85 8.15 18.84
CA GLN A 578 -8.63 7.92 17.41
C GLN A 578 -8.28 6.45 17.14
N MET A 579 -7.30 5.89 17.83
CA MET A 579 -6.91 4.48 17.67
C MET A 579 -8.07 3.51 17.96
N SER A 580 -8.94 3.82 18.91
CA SER A 580 -10.10 2.99 19.24
C SER A 580 -11.15 3.04 18.13
N VAL A 581 -11.38 4.22 17.54
CA VAL A 581 -12.29 4.39 16.41
C VAL A 581 -11.72 3.68 15.17
N ASP A 582 -10.43 3.86 14.86
CA ASP A 582 -9.79 3.24 13.71
C ASP A 582 -9.85 1.70 13.79
N ARG A 583 -9.52 1.14 14.95
CA ARG A 583 -9.61 -0.32 15.19
C ARG A 583 -11.05 -0.83 15.06
N TRP A 584 -12.00 -0.06 15.56
CA TRP A 584 -13.40 -0.42 15.46
C TRP A 584 -13.90 -0.38 14.01
N VAL A 585 -13.51 0.63 13.23
CA VAL A 585 -13.84 0.72 11.79
C VAL A 585 -13.21 -0.45 11.03
N GLN A 586 -11.98 -0.82 11.36
CA GLN A 586 -11.32 -2.00 10.77
C GLN A 586 -12.09 -3.29 11.09
N ALA A 587 -12.53 -3.48 12.33
CA ALA A 587 -13.36 -4.64 12.69
C ALA A 587 -14.69 -4.67 11.91
N LEU A 588 -15.35 -3.53 11.74
CA LEU A 588 -16.55 -3.44 10.88
C LEU A 588 -16.24 -3.83 9.42
N ARG A 589 -15.07 -3.46 8.92
CA ARG A 589 -14.64 -3.78 7.56
C ARG A 589 -14.40 -5.29 7.39
N GLU A 590 -13.78 -5.93 8.39
CA GLU A 590 -13.51 -7.39 8.41
C GLU A 590 -14.80 -8.22 8.52
N GLU A 591 -15.82 -7.72 9.24
CA GLU A 591 -17.13 -8.39 9.40
C GLU A 591 -18.09 -8.13 8.24
N ALA A 592 -17.83 -7.14 7.38
CA ALA A 592 -18.76 -6.70 6.34
C ALA A 592 -18.76 -7.63 5.14
N GLU A 593 -19.97 -7.97 4.64
CA GLU A 593 -20.15 -8.61 3.34
C GLU A 593 -20.10 -7.55 2.24
N ILE A 594 -19.00 -7.53 1.47
CA ILE A 594 -18.75 -6.56 0.40
C ILE A 594 -18.60 -7.31 -0.92
N ILE A 595 -19.43 -6.94 -1.90
CA ILE A 595 -19.34 -7.44 -3.28
C ILE A 595 -18.99 -6.24 -4.16
N ASP A 596 -17.77 -6.21 -4.68
CA ASP A 596 -17.30 -5.21 -5.65
C ASP A 596 -17.76 -5.61 -7.06
N LEU A 597 -18.42 -4.70 -7.76
CA LEU A 597 -18.93 -4.91 -9.11
C LEU A 597 -18.31 -3.93 -10.13
N ARG A 598 -17.30 -3.15 -9.73
CA ARG A 598 -16.68 -2.12 -10.58
C ARG A 598 -16.06 -2.71 -11.83
N ASP A 599 -15.45 -3.87 -11.74
CA ASP A 599 -14.80 -4.52 -12.88
C ASP A 599 -15.80 -4.93 -13.98
N ARG A 600 -17.05 -5.25 -13.59
CA ARG A 600 -18.12 -5.52 -14.56
C ARG A 600 -18.56 -4.29 -15.35
N LEU A 601 -18.29 -3.10 -14.83
CA LEU A 601 -18.64 -1.82 -15.48
C LEU A 601 -17.49 -1.29 -16.36
N ARG A 602 -16.27 -1.82 -16.16
CA ARG A 602 -15.08 -1.50 -16.96
C ARG A 602 -14.97 -2.36 -18.23
N ALA A 603 -15.77 -3.42 -18.38
CA ALA A 603 -15.80 -4.22 -19.59
C ALA A 603 -16.16 -3.33 -20.79
N PRO A 604 -15.38 -3.34 -21.88
CA PRO A 604 -15.66 -2.52 -23.04
C PRO A 604 -17.03 -2.90 -23.61
N GLU A 605 -17.86 -1.88 -23.91
CA GLU A 605 -19.04 -2.07 -24.74
C GLU A 605 -18.58 -2.79 -26.02
N GLN A 606 -19.03 -4.02 -26.20
CA GLN A 606 -18.89 -4.71 -27.48
C GLN A 606 -19.71 -3.92 -28.51
N VAL A 607 -19.04 -3.16 -29.35
CA VAL A 607 -19.59 -2.57 -30.57
C VAL A 607 -19.37 -3.54 -31.70
#